data_25c90f082b9be1a95d6081aab29b7644
#
_entry.id   25c90f082b9be1a95d6081aab29b7644
#
_cell.length_a   1.000
_cell.length_b   1.000
_cell.length_c   1.000
_cell.angle_alpha   90.00
_cell.angle_beta   90.00
_cell.angle_gamma   90.00
#
_symmetry.space_group_name_H-M   'P 1'
#
loop_
_entity.id
_entity.type
_entity.pdbx_description
1 polymer ?
#
loop_
_entity_poly.entity_id
_entity_poly.type
_entity_poly.pdbx_seq_one_letter_code
_entity_poly.pdbx_strand_id
1 'polypeptide(L)'
;IMYGLLIAIEIILMGICSYKAMNKKGRLAKIVFIYEAFAAFCGIVFLVYIYVPGITITTLCKSLTLICFDWILILLMYYTQYYTGLFHGVKIIKEAMIAFSAIDSVMLIANVWNHQIFTITEINDYEIVTEFVKTNFFYKAHFIYNYLVILLLLLSFMFMIANSSKFYSFRYEIIFIALLIGFILDIVTI
;
A
#
# COMPACT_ATOMS: atom_id res chain seq x y z
N ILE A 1 2.93 21.39 10.11
CA ILE A 1 2.72 22.15 8.84
C ILE A 1 3.63 21.61 7.73
N MET A 2 4.93 21.48 7.92
CA MET A 2 5.89 21.01 6.90
C MET A 2 5.57 19.61 6.37
N TYR A 3 5.18 18.67 7.25
CA TYR A 3 4.85 17.31 6.89
C TYR A 3 3.61 17.21 5.98
N GLY A 4 2.55 17.94 6.29
CA GLY A 4 1.35 17.99 5.44
C GLY A 4 1.59 18.61 4.07
N LEU A 5 2.50 19.58 3.97
CA LEU A 5 2.88 20.17 2.68
C LEU A 5 3.60 19.14 1.79
N LEU A 6 4.48 18.31 2.36
CA LEU A 6 5.15 17.24 1.62
C LEU A 6 4.14 16.23 1.07
N ILE A 7 3.18 15.78 1.90
CA ILE A 7 2.13 14.85 1.47
C ILE A 7 1.26 15.49 0.37
N ALA A 8 0.92 16.77 0.50
CA ALA A 8 0.14 17.48 -0.53
C ALA A 8 0.89 17.53 -1.87
N ILE A 9 2.21 17.76 -1.85
CA ILE A 9 3.04 17.72 -3.06
C ILE A 9 3.03 16.31 -3.66
N GLU A 10 3.18 15.26 -2.86
CA GLU A 10 3.12 13.87 -3.32
C GLU A 10 1.77 13.55 -3.98
N ILE A 11 0.66 13.95 -3.37
CA ILE A 11 -0.69 13.75 -3.94
C ILE A 11 -0.81 14.44 -5.30
N ILE A 12 -0.31 15.67 -5.44
CA ILE A 12 -0.32 16.40 -6.70
C ILE A 12 0.51 15.67 -7.77
N LEU A 13 1.72 15.21 -7.40
CA LEU A 13 2.58 14.46 -8.32
C LEU A 13 1.92 13.14 -8.78
N MET A 14 1.33 12.38 -7.86
CA MET A 14 0.57 11.16 -8.18
C MET A 14 -0.63 11.46 -9.08
N GLY A 15 -1.35 12.55 -8.83
CA GLY A 15 -2.44 13.02 -9.69
C GLY A 15 -1.99 13.35 -11.11
N ILE A 16 -0.85 14.03 -11.26
CA ILE A 16 -0.25 14.32 -12.58
C ILE A 16 0.18 13.03 -13.29
N CYS A 17 0.81 12.10 -12.59
CA CYS A 17 1.22 10.80 -13.13
C CYS A 17 0.01 9.99 -13.58
N SER A 18 -1.03 9.93 -12.75
CA SER A 18 -2.30 9.29 -13.07
C SER A 18 -2.94 9.86 -14.32
N TYR A 19 -3.05 11.19 -14.42
CA TYR A 19 -3.59 11.89 -15.60
C TYR A 19 -2.79 11.56 -16.87
N LYS A 20 -1.46 11.58 -16.79
CA LYS A 20 -0.60 11.20 -17.94
C LYS A 20 -0.78 9.74 -18.35
N ALA A 21 -0.96 8.84 -17.39
CA ALA A 21 -1.18 7.41 -17.65
C ALA A 21 -2.56 7.16 -18.29
N MET A 22 -3.61 7.89 -17.87
CA MET A 22 -4.95 7.80 -18.43
C MET A 22 -4.99 8.07 -19.93
N ASN A 23 -4.18 9.01 -20.40
CA ASN A 23 -4.11 9.41 -21.81
C ASN A 23 -3.30 8.43 -22.68
N LYS A 24 -2.71 7.37 -22.10
CA LYS A 24 -1.96 6.36 -22.86
C LYS A 24 -2.80 5.11 -23.09
N LYS A 25 -2.67 4.53 -24.30
CA LYS A 25 -3.31 3.26 -24.65
C LYS A 25 -2.43 2.10 -24.18
N GLY A 26 -3.06 1.10 -23.53
CA GLY A 26 -2.38 -0.14 -23.13
C GLY A 26 -2.75 -0.60 -21.71
N ARG A 27 -2.60 -1.90 -21.45
CA ARG A 27 -2.91 -2.50 -20.14
C ARG A 27 -2.03 -1.95 -19.03
N LEU A 28 -0.73 -1.82 -19.29
CA LEU A 28 0.21 -1.31 -18.31
C LEU A 28 -0.14 0.13 -17.89
N ALA A 29 -0.51 0.98 -18.87
CA ALA A 29 -0.91 2.35 -18.58
C ALA A 29 -2.18 2.41 -17.69
N LYS A 30 -3.13 1.51 -17.91
CA LYS A 30 -4.33 1.40 -17.06
C LYS A 30 -3.99 0.98 -15.63
N ILE A 31 -3.06 0.03 -15.46
CA ILE A 31 -2.61 -0.40 -14.14
C ILE A 31 -1.92 0.76 -13.41
N VAL A 32 -1.02 1.47 -14.09
CA VAL A 32 -0.34 2.65 -13.53
C VAL A 32 -1.35 3.75 -13.18
N PHE A 33 -2.33 4.01 -14.04
CA PHE A 33 -3.40 4.97 -13.76
C PHE A 33 -4.15 4.63 -12.46
N ILE A 34 -4.59 3.37 -12.32
CA ILE A 34 -5.34 2.94 -11.12
C ILE A 34 -4.45 2.97 -9.88
N TYR A 35 -3.19 2.52 -9.99
CA TYR A 35 -2.21 2.54 -8.92
C TYR A 35 -1.97 3.95 -8.38
N GLU A 36 -1.66 4.90 -9.27
CA GLU A 36 -1.38 6.29 -8.89
C GLU A 36 -2.63 7.01 -8.33
N ALA A 37 -3.81 6.75 -8.90
CA ALA A 37 -5.06 7.30 -8.40
C ALA A 37 -5.38 6.77 -6.99
N PHE A 38 -5.13 5.48 -6.76
CA PHE A 38 -5.34 4.86 -5.45
C PHE A 38 -4.33 5.35 -4.40
N ALA A 39 -3.07 5.52 -4.80
CA ALA A 39 -2.04 6.09 -3.95
C ALA A 39 -2.33 7.56 -3.58
N ALA A 40 -2.80 8.36 -4.54
CA ALA A 40 -3.24 9.73 -4.26
C ALA A 40 -4.44 9.76 -3.29
N PHE A 41 -5.41 8.86 -3.45
CA PHE A 41 -6.53 8.71 -2.52
C PHE A 41 -6.04 8.34 -1.11
N CYS A 42 -5.10 7.40 -0.99
CA CYS A 42 -4.48 7.04 0.28
C CYS A 42 -3.80 8.25 0.96
N GLY A 43 -3.08 9.06 0.18
CA GLY A 43 -2.49 10.31 0.67
C GLY A 43 -3.52 11.30 1.21
N ILE A 44 -4.67 11.45 0.53
CA ILE A 44 -5.78 12.31 1.01
C ILE A 44 -6.34 11.77 2.34
N VAL A 45 -6.60 10.46 2.43
CA VAL A 45 -7.07 9.82 3.67
C VAL A 45 -6.08 10.05 4.80
N PHE A 46 -4.78 9.95 4.52
CA PHE A 46 -3.74 10.20 5.50
C PHE A 46 -3.65 11.66 5.95
N LEU A 47 -3.90 12.63 5.04
CA LEU A 47 -4.04 14.03 5.45
C LEU A 47 -5.24 14.23 6.38
N VAL A 48 -6.38 13.60 6.09
CA VAL A 48 -7.56 13.66 6.98
C VAL A 48 -7.22 13.06 8.35
N TYR A 49 -6.51 11.93 8.37
CA TYR A 49 -6.02 11.29 9.60
C TYR A 49 -5.20 12.24 10.48
N ILE A 50 -4.34 13.08 9.89
CA ILE A 50 -3.45 13.99 10.64
C ILE A 50 -4.19 15.24 11.13
N TYR A 51 -5.13 15.79 10.34
CA TYR A 51 -5.66 17.13 10.58
C TYR A 51 -7.09 17.16 11.10
N VAL A 52 -7.85 16.08 10.98
CA VAL A 52 -9.25 16.07 11.42
C VAL A 52 -9.35 15.41 12.80
N PRO A 53 -9.73 16.17 13.86
CA PRO A 53 -9.87 15.60 15.19
C PRO A 53 -11.08 14.67 15.28
N GLY A 54 -10.97 13.66 16.14
CA GLY A 54 -12.07 12.76 16.49
C GLY A 54 -11.70 11.29 16.35
N ILE A 55 -11.78 10.54 17.43
CA ILE A 55 -11.35 9.14 17.53
C ILE A 55 -11.98 8.27 16.45
N THR A 56 -13.28 8.41 16.19
CA THR A 56 -13.98 7.60 15.19
C THR A 56 -13.48 7.89 13.76
N ILE A 57 -13.27 9.17 13.42
CA ILE A 57 -12.76 9.58 12.10
C ILE A 57 -11.33 9.08 11.94
N THR A 58 -10.51 9.25 12.95
CA THR A 58 -9.11 8.81 12.96
C THR A 58 -9.01 7.29 12.81
N THR A 59 -9.87 6.53 13.53
CA THR A 59 -9.95 5.07 13.40
C THR A 59 -10.37 4.66 11.99
N LEU A 60 -11.35 5.33 11.41
CA LEU A 60 -11.79 5.07 10.04
C LEU A 60 -10.68 5.38 9.03
N CYS A 61 -10.01 6.54 9.15
CA CYS A 61 -8.91 6.90 8.27
C CYS A 61 -7.74 5.92 8.37
N LYS A 62 -7.38 5.47 9.57
CA LYS A 62 -6.34 4.45 9.76
C LYS A 62 -6.74 3.13 9.11
N SER A 63 -7.97 2.67 9.31
CA SER A 63 -8.51 1.47 8.64
C SER A 63 -8.44 1.61 7.10
N LEU A 64 -8.88 2.74 6.56
CA LEU A 64 -8.81 3.01 5.12
C LEU A 64 -7.37 3.04 4.60
N THR A 65 -6.43 3.58 5.36
CA THR A 65 -5.00 3.58 4.98
C THR A 65 -4.46 2.15 4.87
N LEU A 66 -4.76 1.28 5.83
CA LEU A 66 -4.36 -0.12 5.79
C LEU A 66 -5.01 -0.86 4.61
N ILE A 67 -6.30 -0.64 4.37
CA ILE A 67 -7.00 -1.19 3.19
C ILE A 67 -6.35 -0.73 1.89
N CYS A 68 -6.06 0.57 1.77
CA CYS A 68 -5.38 1.12 0.60
C CYS A 68 -4.03 0.45 0.39
N PHE A 69 -3.28 0.19 1.44
CA PHE A 69 -1.99 -0.48 1.36
C PHE A 69 -2.11 -1.88 0.78
N ASP A 70 -3.05 -2.70 1.24
CA ASP A 70 -3.32 -4.04 0.68
C ASP A 70 -3.62 -4.00 -0.82
N TRP A 71 -4.50 -3.09 -1.24
CA TRP A 71 -4.87 -2.97 -2.64
C TRP A 71 -3.75 -2.40 -3.52
N ILE A 72 -2.92 -1.50 -2.98
CA ILE A 72 -1.72 -1.01 -3.65
C ILE A 72 -0.74 -2.16 -3.90
N LEU A 73 -0.53 -3.06 -2.94
CA LEU A 73 0.32 -4.24 -3.11
C LEU A 73 -0.20 -5.17 -4.21
N ILE A 74 -1.52 -5.39 -4.30
CA ILE A 74 -2.14 -6.15 -5.39
C ILE A 74 -1.88 -5.48 -6.74
N LEU A 75 -2.11 -4.18 -6.85
CA LEU A 75 -1.87 -3.42 -8.08
C LEU A 75 -0.40 -3.46 -8.49
N LEU A 76 0.51 -3.38 -7.53
CA LEU A 76 1.94 -3.48 -7.75
C LEU A 76 2.34 -4.89 -8.22
N MET A 77 1.69 -5.94 -7.68
CA MET A 77 1.87 -7.31 -8.15
C MET A 77 1.38 -7.46 -9.60
N TYR A 78 0.22 -6.89 -9.96
CA TYR A 78 -0.25 -6.84 -11.35
C TYR A 78 0.72 -6.10 -12.27
N TYR A 79 1.22 -4.94 -11.83
CA TYR A 79 2.24 -4.19 -12.56
C TYR A 79 3.47 -5.06 -12.81
N THR A 80 4.01 -5.69 -11.76
CA THR A 80 5.19 -6.55 -11.83
C THR A 80 4.97 -7.69 -12.82
N GLN A 81 3.83 -8.35 -12.80
CA GLN A 81 3.51 -9.42 -13.75
C GLN A 81 3.50 -8.96 -15.20
N TYR A 82 2.88 -7.82 -15.48
CA TYR A 82 2.84 -7.28 -16.84
C TYR A 82 4.20 -6.75 -17.31
N TYR A 83 4.97 -6.20 -16.38
CA TYR A 83 6.26 -5.60 -16.70
C TYR A 83 7.38 -6.63 -16.85
N THR A 84 7.37 -7.67 -16.01
CA THR A 84 8.43 -8.68 -15.99
C THR A 84 8.07 -9.96 -16.74
N GLY A 85 6.81 -10.21 -17.00
CA GLY A 85 6.31 -11.49 -17.53
C GLY A 85 6.31 -12.63 -16.50
N LEU A 86 6.78 -12.39 -15.27
CA LEU A 86 6.78 -13.40 -14.21
C LEU A 86 5.36 -13.68 -13.71
N PHE A 87 5.10 -14.90 -13.24
CA PHE A 87 3.80 -15.34 -12.69
C PHE A 87 2.63 -15.32 -13.68
N HIS A 88 2.87 -15.31 -14.99
CA HIS A 88 1.80 -15.24 -16.01
C HIS A 88 0.81 -16.42 -15.96
N GLY A 89 1.18 -17.55 -15.38
CA GLY A 89 0.37 -18.77 -15.28
C GLY A 89 -0.34 -19.01 -13.96
N VAL A 90 -0.07 -18.21 -12.91
CA VAL A 90 -0.50 -18.54 -11.54
C VAL A 90 -1.77 -17.75 -11.18
N LYS A 91 -2.90 -18.14 -11.79
CA LYS A 91 -4.22 -17.54 -11.54
C LYS A 91 -4.64 -17.68 -10.07
N ILE A 92 -4.36 -18.83 -9.45
CA ILE A 92 -4.75 -19.15 -8.07
C ILE A 92 -4.16 -18.14 -7.06
N ILE A 93 -2.89 -17.75 -7.21
CA ILE A 93 -2.25 -16.78 -6.30
C ILE A 93 -2.97 -15.44 -6.35
N LYS A 94 -3.35 -14.97 -7.54
CA LYS A 94 -4.06 -13.69 -7.71
C LYS A 94 -5.43 -13.71 -7.06
N GLU A 95 -6.18 -14.78 -7.30
CA GLU A 95 -7.52 -14.94 -6.73
C GLU A 95 -7.44 -15.04 -5.20
N ALA A 96 -6.46 -15.75 -4.67
CA ALA A 96 -6.21 -15.84 -3.23
C ALA A 96 -5.84 -14.47 -2.62
N MET A 97 -4.97 -13.69 -3.28
CA MET A 97 -4.61 -12.35 -2.84
C MET A 97 -5.83 -11.42 -2.81
N ILE A 98 -6.63 -11.40 -3.87
CA ILE A 98 -7.85 -10.57 -3.95
C ILE A 98 -8.85 -11.00 -2.88
N ALA A 99 -9.08 -12.30 -2.71
CA ALA A 99 -10.00 -12.82 -1.70
C ALA A 99 -9.54 -12.45 -0.29
N PHE A 100 -8.25 -12.60 0.01
CA PHE A 100 -7.69 -12.22 1.31
C PHE A 100 -7.87 -10.73 1.57
N SER A 101 -7.44 -9.85 0.65
CA SER A 101 -7.56 -8.40 0.82
C SER A 101 -9.02 -7.94 0.91
N ALA A 102 -9.96 -8.62 0.24
CA ALA A 102 -11.38 -8.32 0.40
C ALA A 102 -11.88 -8.66 1.81
N ILE A 103 -11.51 -9.82 2.35
CA ILE A 103 -11.86 -10.23 3.72
C ILE A 103 -11.21 -9.29 4.73
N ASP A 104 -9.93 -8.99 4.56
CA ASP A 104 -9.18 -8.10 5.43
C ASP A 104 -9.76 -6.68 5.44
N SER A 105 -10.15 -6.17 4.25
CA SER A 105 -10.84 -4.87 4.14
C SER A 105 -12.14 -4.83 4.95
N VAL A 106 -12.92 -5.90 4.95
CA VAL A 106 -14.15 -5.99 5.77
C VAL A 106 -13.81 -5.97 7.25
N MET A 107 -12.77 -6.70 7.67
CA MET A 107 -12.34 -6.74 9.06
C MET A 107 -11.76 -5.41 9.54
N LEU A 108 -10.99 -4.71 8.69
CA LEU A 108 -10.46 -3.38 8.98
C LEU A 108 -11.57 -2.33 9.09
N ILE A 109 -12.60 -2.39 8.25
CA ILE A 109 -13.78 -1.52 8.39
C ILE A 109 -14.52 -1.84 9.68
N ALA A 110 -14.75 -3.13 10.00
CA ALA A 110 -15.40 -3.54 11.24
C ALA A 110 -14.64 -3.10 12.49
N ASN A 111 -13.31 -2.90 12.39
CA ASN A 111 -12.50 -2.42 13.50
C ASN A 111 -12.90 -1.02 14.01
N VAL A 112 -13.59 -0.22 13.19
CA VAL A 112 -14.12 1.10 13.63
C VAL A 112 -15.09 0.96 14.81
N TRP A 113 -15.78 -0.20 14.90
CA TRP A 113 -16.75 -0.47 15.96
C TRP A 113 -16.28 -1.47 17.00
N ASN A 114 -15.49 -2.47 16.60
CA ASN A 114 -15.13 -3.58 17.49
C ASN A 114 -13.71 -3.45 18.10
N HIS A 115 -12.86 -2.59 17.54
CA HIS A 115 -11.50 -2.31 18.04
C HIS A 115 -10.62 -3.56 18.25
N GLN A 116 -10.81 -4.61 17.44
CA GLN A 116 -10.13 -5.89 17.62
C GLN A 116 -8.72 -5.93 17.00
N ILE A 117 -8.44 -5.10 16.00
CA ILE A 117 -7.16 -5.10 15.29
C ILE A 117 -6.23 -4.04 15.87
N PHE A 118 -6.76 -2.83 16.06
CA PHE A 118 -6.06 -1.73 16.71
C PHE A 118 -7.05 -0.83 17.43
N THR A 119 -6.55 -0.10 18.42
CA THR A 119 -7.26 0.93 19.17
C THR A 119 -6.57 2.27 18.98
N ILE A 120 -7.34 3.34 18.97
CA ILE A 120 -6.82 4.70 18.95
C ILE A 120 -7.20 5.37 20.26
N THR A 121 -6.19 5.85 20.98
CA THR A 121 -6.35 6.60 22.21
C THR A 121 -5.81 8.02 22.03
N GLU A 122 -6.59 9.00 22.46
CA GLU A 122 -6.19 10.40 22.49
C GLU A 122 -5.60 10.68 23.86
N ILE A 123 -4.29 11.00 23.92
CA ILE A 123 -3.59 11.25 25.17
C ILE A 123 -3.72 12.72 25.58
N ASN A 124 -3.67 13.62 24.59
CA ASN A 124 -3.88 15.07 24.74
C ASN A 124 -4.51 15.61 23.46
N ASP A 125 -5.01 16.86 23.47
CA ASP A 125 -5.67 17.51 22.32
C ASP A 125 -4.87 17.45 20.98
N TYR A 126 -3.61 17.03 21.02
CA TYR A 126 -2.69 16.99 19.86
C TYR A 126 -1.94 15.67 19.69
N GLU A 127 -2.09 14.70 20.59
CA GLU A 127 -1.32 13.47 20.54
C GLU A 127 -2.25 12.25 20.44
N ILE A 128 -2.23 11.63 19.26
CA ILE A 128 -3.01 10.43 18.95
C ILE A 128 -2.05 9.25 18.93
N VAL A 129 -2.32 8.24 19.77
CA VAL A 129 -1.56 7.01 19.81
C VAL A 129 -2.39 5.86 19.24
N THR A 130 -1.81 5.15 18.31
CA THR A 130 -2.39 3.91 17.77
C THR A 130 -1.73 2.71 18.40
N GLU A 131 -2.51 1.88 19.07
CA GLU A 131 -2.05 0.62 19.68
C GLU A 131 -2.62 -0.57 18.91
N PHE A 132 -1.74 -1.44 18.41
CA PHE A 132 -2.15 -2.66 17.72
C PHE A 132 -2.40 -3.80 18.70
N VAL A 133 -3.51 -4.51 18.52
CA VAL A 133 -3.86 -5.70 19.30
C VAL A 133 -3.08 -6.90 18.79
N LYS A 134 -1.78 -6.97 19.16
CA LYS A 134 -0.80 -7.97 18.66
C LYS A 134 -1.20 -9.43 18.95
N THR A 135 -2.12 -9.68 19.86
CA THR A 135 -2.64 -11.02 20.18
C THR A 135 -3.72 -11.48 19.21
N ASN A 136 -4.38 -10.55 18.50
CA ASN A 136 -5.49 -10.86 17.59
C ASN A 136 -5.00 -11.58 16.33
N PHE A 137 -5.80 -12.56 15.89
CA PHE A 137 -5.51 -13.34 14.68
C PHE A 137 -5.50 -12.47 13.42
N PHE A 138 -6.49 -11.56 13.27
CA PHE A 138 -6.60 -10.71 12.08
C PHE A 138 -5.44 -9.72 11.96
N TYR A 139 -4.98 -9.15 13.10
CA TYR A 139 -3.76 -8.36 13.11
C TYR A 139 -2.57 -9.14 12.54
N LYS A 140 -2.33 -10.34 13.06
CA LYS A 140 -1.20 -11.18 12.60
C LYS A 140 -1.35 -11.56 11.12
N ALA A 141 -2.56 -11.93 10.70
CA ALA A 141 -2.83 -12.33 9.33
C ALA A 141 -2.58 -11.18 8.35
N HIS A 142 -3.05 -9.96 8.67
CA HIS A 142 -2.82 -8.74 7.88
C HIS A 142 -1.32 -8.49 7.65
N PHE A 143 -0.54 -8.42 8.72
CA PHE A 143 0.90 -8.12 8.60
C PHE A 143 1.69 -9.25 7.94
N ILE A 144 1.40 -10.52 8.26
CA ILE A 144 2.06 -11.66 7.60
C ILE A 144 1.77 -11.64 6.10
N TYR A 145 0.54 -11.38 5.71
CA TYR A 145 0.15 -11.28 4.30
C TYR A 145 0.93 -10.18 3.58
N ASN A 146 0.95 -8.98 4.13
CA ASN A 146 1.64 -7.83 3.54
C ASN A 146 3.13 -8.09 3.38
N TYR A 147 3.79 -8.62 4.41
CA TYR A 147 5.20 -8.95 4.36
C TYR A 147 5.53 -10.06 3.35
N LEU A 148 4.66 -11.07 3.22
CA LEU A 148 4.82 -12.11 2.19
C LEU A 148 4.70 -11.53 0.78
N VAL A 149 3.74 -10.64 0.54
CA VAL A 149 3.57 -10.00 -0.77
C VAL A 149 4.77 -9.11 -1.11
N ILE A 150 5.24 -8.31 -0.17
CA ILE A 150 6.42 -7.46 -0.35
C ILE A 150 7.65 -8.32 -0.63
N LEU A 151 7.85 -9.40 0.11
CA LEU A 151 8.96 -10.34 -0.12
C LEU A 151 8.91 -10.96 -1.52
N LEU A 152 7.72 -11.39 -1.98
CA LEU A 152 7.55 -11.91 -3.34
C LEU A 152 7.88 -10.88 -4.41
N LEU A 153 7.50 -9.62 -4.20
CA LEU A 153 7.83 -8.51 -5.10
C LEU A 153 9.34 -8.28 -5.14
N LEU A 154 10.00 -8.20 -3.99
CA LEU A 154 11.45 -8.01 -3.89
C LEU A 154 12.20 -9.16 -4.59
N LEU A 155 11.83 -10.41 -4.33
CA LEU A 155 12.43 -11.58 -4.99
C LEU A 155 12.22 -11.55 -6.51
N SER A 156 11.06 -11.09 -6.98
CA SER A 156 10.78 -10.94 -8.41
C SER A 156 11.70 -9.93 -9.07
N PHE A 157 11.90 -8.78 -8.46
CA PHE A 157 12.82 -7.77 -8.98
C PHE A 157 14.28 -8.20 -8.89
N MET A 158 14.71 -8.86 -7.82
CA MET A 158 16.06 -9.45 -7.73
C MET A 158 16.31 -10.45 -8.88
N PHE A 159 15.35 -11.33 -9.15
CA PHE A 159 15.45 -12.28 -10.27
C PHE A 159 15.59 -11.56 -11.62
N MET A 160 14.82 -10.50 -11.83
CA MET A 160 14.90 -9.70 -13.06
C MET A 160 16.22 -8.94 -13.18
N ILE A 161 16.75 -8.36 -12.10
CA ILE A 161 18.07 -7.72 -12.07
C ILE A 161 19.15 -8.71 -12.50
N ALA A 162 19.13 -9.93 -11.94
CA ALA A 162 20.13 -10.96 -12.21
C ALA A 162 20.08 -11.49 -13.65
N ASN A 163 18.89 -11.51 -14.28
CA ASN A 163 18.70 -12.16 -15.60
C ASN A 163 18.47 -11.17 -16.75
N SER A 164 18.53 -9.87 -16.51
CA SER A 164 18.30 -8.85 -17.55
C SER A 164 19.60 -8.22 -18.03
N SER A 165 19.59 -7.66 -19.26
CA SER A 165 20.72 -6.88 -19.74
C SER A 165 20.89 -5.60 -18.90
N LYS A 166 22.13 -5.05 -18.84
CA LYS A 166 22.46 -3.86 -18.02
C LYS A 166 21.50 -2.67 -18.22
N PHE A 167 20.98 -2.49 -19.42
CA PHE A 167 20.06 -1.39 -19.71
C PHE A 167 18.71 -1.53 -19.00
N TYR A 168 18.18 -2.75 -18.90
CA TYR A 168 16.91 -3.02 -18.20
C TYR A 168 17.12 -3.24 -16.71
N SER A 169 18.23 -3.81 -16.28
CA SER A 169 18.62 -4.02 -14.89
C SER A 169 18.49 -2.75 -14.06
N PHE A 170 19.02 -1.63 -14.56
CA PHE A 170 18.95 -0.33 -13.87
C PHE A 170 17.50 0.10 -13.51
N ARG A 171 16.52 -0.18 -14.36
CA ARG A 171 15.11 0.14 -14.08
C ARG A 171 14.54 -0.73 -12.96
N TYR A 172 14.90 -2.01 -12.94
CA TYR A 172 14.50 -2.94 -11.89
C TYR A 172 15.17 -2.60 -10.56
N GLU A 173 16.42 -2.17 -10.59
CA GLU A 173 17.16 -1.72 -9.40
C GLU A 173 16.47 -0.52 -8.73
N ILE A 174 16.04 0.48 -9.49
CA ILE A 174 15.33 1.64 -8.94
C ILE A 174 14.05 1.21 -8.24
N ILE A 175 13.23 0.34 -8.87
CA ILE A 175 11.98 -0.14 -8.27
C ILE A 175 12.27 -1.00 -7.03
N PHE A 176 13.28 -1.87 -7.10
CA PHE A 176 13.71 -2.69 -5.98
C PHE A 176 14.14 -1.85 -4.78
N ILE A 177 14.97 -0.82 -4.99
CA ILE A 177 15.43 0.08 -3.94
C ILE A 177 14.25 0.85 -3.34
N ALA A 178 13.33 1.36 -4.16
CA ALA A 178 12.14 2.07 -3.67
C ALA A 178 11.26 1.16 -2.80
N LEU A 179 11.02 -0.09 -3.20
CA LEU A 179 10.28 -1.08 -2.42
C LEU A 179 11.01 -1.43 -1.12
N LEU A 180 12.32 -1.60 -1.17
CA LEU A 180 13.13 -1.93 0.01
C LEU A 180 13.10 -0.79 1.04
N ILE A 181 13.23 0.45 0.58
CA ILE A 181 13.12 1.63 1.46
C ILE A 181 11.71 1.69 2.08
N GLY A 182 10.65 1.52 1.29
CA GLY A 182 9.27 1.49 1.79
C GLY A 182 9.08 0.41 2.84
N PHE A 183 9.59 -0.79 2.61
CA PHE A 183 9.53 -1.90 3.56
C PHE A 183 10.27 -1.63 4.87
N ILE A 184 11.47 -1.04 4.80
CA ILE A 184 12.24 -0.68 6.00
C ILE A 184 11.50 0.40 6.80
N LEU A 185 10.94 1.42 6.13
CA LEU A 185 10.18 2.46 6.80
C LEU A 185 8.93 1.91 7.49
N ASP A 186 8.22 0.97 6.85
CA ASP A 186 7.06 0.31 7.43
C ASP A 186 7.41 -0.44 8.72
N ILE A 187 8.52 -1.22 8.72
CA ILE A 187 9.00 -1.93 9.91
C ILE A 187 9.36 -0.97 11.05
N VAL A 188 9.94 0.17 10.74
CA VAL A 188 10.39 1.15 11.77
C VAL A 188 9.22 1.91 12.37
N THR A 189 8.09 2.03 11.65
CA THR A 189 6.91 2.79 12.08
C THR A 189 5.84 1.96 12.79
N ILE A 190 6.00 0.63 12.86
CA ILE A 190 5.14 -0.31 13.60
C ILE A 190 5.75 -0.62 14.98
#